data_3ea02a58f80860192f8c0e1686d43f66
#
_entry.id   3ea02a58f80860192f8c0e1686d43f66
#
_cell.length_a   1.000
_cell.length_b   1.000
_cell.length_c   1.000
_cell.angle_alpha   90.00
_cell.angle_beta   90.00
_cell.angle_gamma   90.00
#
_symmetry.space_group_name_H-M   'P 1'
#
loop_
_entity.id
_entity.type
_entity.pdbx_description
1 polymer ?
#
loop_
_entity_poly.entity_id
_entity_poly.type
_entity_poly.pdbx_seq_one_letter_code
_entity_poly.pdbx_strand_id
1 'polypeptide(L)'
;MNFLDQNILTIVAFLPLAGAILLACIPRRDRDIRYFALAVSLITLIASLHLPWHYVRGQSGFQFEQNIPWISHPNIHYHLGVDGISMWLVVLTTFLMPLCVLISWKSIDHQVKEFFVLMLILETAMIGVFMALDLFLFYFFWEATLIPMALLIGMYGHGRKIYAAVKFFLYTMIASMFMLAAIIWLYARTGSFDFVTIQAAIQNGQVAGFSQAAIWLFLGFFVAFAVKVPLFPVHTWLPDAHVEAPTAGSVLLAGVLLKMGTYGLLRFNLGLFPEEARRNAPWIVTLAIIGIVYGALVAMIQPNIKRLVAYTSVSHLGFVVLGIFSFTQLGVDGAVYQMLNHGVSTGALFMLLGMAYDRRHTYDISEYGGLATPMPIYAVFFAFVMLSSVGLPLMNGFIGEFLVLSGAFQAKQIYGIIAATGVIWSACYLLWMYQRIFYGEVTNPKNKTLRDLDAREQLSLWPLVVASIVMGVAPMLWLHSIDPSVVSALHQFSGVTQAASNASTHMTEAFLKVIGR
;
A
#
# COMPACT_ATOMS: atom_id res chain seq x y z
N MET A 1 -1.58 -24.51 -20.42
CA MET A 1 -1.25 -24.01 -19.07
C MET A 1 -1.03 -25.19 -18.16
N ASN A 2 0.07 -25.20 -17.41
CA ASN A 2 0.33 -26.25 -16.42
C ASN A 2 -0.66 -26.14 -15.25
N PHE A 3 -0.88 -27.22 -14.49
CA PHE A 3 -1.76 -27.23 -13.30
C PHE A 3 -1.45 -26.08 -12.33
N LEU A 4 -0.16 -25.74 -12.17
CA LEU A 4 0.26 -24.60 -11.34
C LEU A 4 -0.24 -23.26 -11.88
N ASP A 5 -0.11 -23.00 -13.19
CA ASP A 5 -0.57 -21.74 -13.78
C ASP A 5 -2.07 -21.54 -13.62
N GLN A 6 -2.84 -22.65 -13.67
CA GLN A 6 -4.30 -22.60 -13.51
C GLN A 6 -4.74 -22.36 -12.07
N ASN A 7 -3.93 -22.74 -11.06
CA ASN A 7 -4.34 -22.69 -9.65
C ASN A 7 -3.47 -21.76 -8.79
N ILE A 8 -2.50 -21.08 -9.38
CA ILE A 8 -1.52 -20.31 -8.63
C ILE A 8 -2.14 -19.20 -7.78
N LEU A 9 -3.18 -18.51 -8.28
CA LEU A 9 -3.85 -17.45 -7.53
C LEU A 9 -4.54 -18.00 -6.29
N THR A 10 -5.25 -19.12 -6.41
CA THR A 10 -5.87 -19.80 -5.27
C THR A 10 -4.82 -20.28 -4.27
N ILE A 11 -3.72 -20.86 -4.75
CA ILE A 11 -2.62 -21.29 -3.89
C ILE A 11 -2.05 -20.11 -3.11
N VAL A 12 -1.68 -19.04 -3.78
CA VAL A 12 -1.10 -17.84 -3.12
C VAL A 12 -2.08 -17.20 -2.15
N ALA A 13 -3.37 -17.10 -2.50
CA ALA A 13 -4.38 -16.49 -1.65
C ALA A 13 -4.66 -17.30 -0.37
N PHE A 14 -4.76 -18.62 -0.47
CA PHE A 14 -5.22 -19.46 0.64
C PHE A 14 -4.12 -20.24 1.37
N LEU A 15 -2.89 -20.23 0.88
CA LEU A 15 -1.76 -20.85 1.58
C LEU A 15 -1.57 -20.26 2.99
N PRO A 16 -1.60 -18.90 3.19
CA PRO A 16 -1.51 -18.34 4.53
C PRO A 16 -2.68 -18.76 5.44
N LEU A 17 -3.91 -18.82 4.91
CA LEU A 17 -5.08 -19.26 5.68
C LEU A 17 -4.95 -20.74 6.10
N ALA A 18 -4.53 -21.60 5.18
CA ALA A 18 -4.24 -23.01 5.51
C ALA A 18 -3.16 -23.10 6.59
N GLY A 19 -2.11 -22.27 6.48
CA GLY A 19 -1.09 -22.12 7.51
C GLY A 19 -1.65 -21.64 8.85
N ALA A 20 -2.57 -20.67 8.85
CA ALA A 20 -3.22 -20.18 10.07
C ALA A 20 -4.04 -21.28 10.77
N ILE A 21 -4.81 -22.06 10.00
CA ILE A 21 -5.60 -23.20 10.52
C ILE A 21 -4.68 -24.27 11.11
N LEU A 22 -3.63 -24.65 10.40
CA LEU A 22 -2.65 -25.62 10.90
C LEU A 22 -1.94 -25.10 12.15
N LEU A 23 -1.53 -23.81 12.15
CA LEU A 23 -0.90 -23.17 13.30
C LEU A 23 -1.82 -23.18 14.54
N ALA A 24 -3.14 -23.02 14.33
CA ALA A 24 -4.13 -23.11 15.40
C ALA A 24 -4.14 -24.49 16.06
N CYS A 25 -3.81 -25.56 15.34
CA CYS A 25 -3.76 -26.94 15.83
C CYS A 25 -2.42 -27.31 16.49
N ILE A 26 -1.32 -26.58 16.23
CA ILE A 26 0.01 -26.87 16.79
C ILE A 26 0.01 -26.57 18.32
N PRO A 27 0.70 -27.39 19.16
CA PRO A 27 0.88 -27.09 20.57
C PRO A 27 1.48 -25.70 20.82
N ARG A 28 1.14 -25.08 21.96
CA ARG A 28 1.62 -23.73 22.33
C ARG A 28 3.11 -23.74 22.74
N ARG A 29 3.98 -23.94 21.76
CA ARG A 29 5.43 -23.76 21.89
C ARG A 29 5.85 -22.56 21.05
N ASP A 30 6.14 -21.45 21.65
CA ASP A 30 6.41 -20.17 20.97
C ASP A 30 7.49 -20.27 19.89
N ARG A 31 8.53 -21.08 20.13
CA ARG A 31 9.58 -21.31 19.15
C ARG A 31 9.04 -21.96 17.87
N ASP A 32 8.27 -23.02 18.01
CA ASP A 32 7.74 -23.79 16.88
C ASP A 32 6.71 -22.96 16.09
N ILE A 33 5.90 -22.18 16.82
CA ILE A 33 4.92 -21.25 16.23
C ILE A 33 5.61 -20.21 15.34
N ARG A 34 6.70 -19.58 15.83
CA ARG A 34 7.45 -18.56 15.08
C ARG A 34 8.10 -19.16 13.82
N TYR A 35 8.74 -20.32 13.92
CA TYR A 35 9.33 -20.98 12.75
C TYR A 35 8.28 -21.42 11.75
N PHE A 36 7.15 -21.94 12.20
CA PHE A 36 6.05 -22.35 11.32
C PHE A 36 5.46 -21.15 10.57
N ALA A 37 5.18 -20.05 11.26
CA ALA A 37 4.68 -18.83 10.65
C ALA A 37 5.67 -18.26 9.62
N LEU A 38 6.97 -18.28 9.93
CA LEU A 38 8.02 -17.87 8.99
C LEU A 38 8.06 -18.79 7.77
N ALA A 39 7.99 -20.11 7.97
CA ALA A 39 7.99 -21.06 6.87
C ALA A 39 6.80 -20.86 5.93
N VAL A 40 5.58 -20.71 6.48
CA VAL A 40 4.36 -20.46 5.70
C VAL A 40 4.50 -19.17 4.90
N SER A 41 4.91 -18.06 5.53
CA SER A 41 5.05 -16.78 4.83
C SER A 41 6.14 -16.80 3.75
N LEU A 42 7.25 -17.53 3.95
CA LEU A 42 8.29 -17.73 2.93
C LEU A 42 7.80 -18.58 1.76
N ILE A 43 7.05 -19.66 2.02
CA ILE A 43 6.47 -20.50 0.97
C ILE A 43 5.45 -19.69 0.17
N THR A 44 4.64 -18.86 0.82
CA THR A 44 3.70 -17.94 0.15
C THR A 44 4.43 -16.93 -0.73
N LEU A 45 5.52 -16.34 -0.24
CA LEU A 45 6.37 -15.45 -1.03
C LEU A 45 6.93 -16.19 -2.28
N ILE A 46 7.51 -17.37 -2.09
CA ILE A 46 8.06 -18.16 -3.21
C ILE A 46 6.96 -18.49 -4.23
N ALA A 47 5.78 -18.89 -3.77
CA ALA A 47 4.64 -19.15 -4.65
C ALA A 47 4.21 -17.88 -5.40
N SER A 48 4.19 -16.73 -4.76
CA SER A 48 3.80 -15.46 -5.41
C SER A 48 4.82 -14.99 -6.45
N LEU A 49 6.11 -15.32 -6.31
CA LEU A 49 7.14 -15.01 -7.30
C LEU A 49 6.95 -15.76 -8.62
N HIS A 50 6.15 -16.82 -8.64
CA HIS A 50 5.71 -17.47 -9.89
C HIS A 50 4.95 -16.49 -10.79
N LEU A 51 4.20 -15.55 -10.23
CA LEU A 51 3.41 -14.58 -10.99
C LEU A 51 4.29 -13.71 -11.89
N PRO A 52 5.23 -12.87 -11.39
CA PRO A 52 6.06 -12.04 -12.27
C PRO A 52 6.99 -12.85 -13.18
N TRP A 53 7.31 -14.11 -12.83
CA TRP A 53 8.15 -14.98 -13.67
C TRP A 53 7.44 -15.47 -14.93
N HIS A 54 6.15 -15.81 -14.82
CA HIS A 54 5.34 -16.33 -15.94
C HIS A 54 4.39 -15.28 -16.54
N TYR A 55 4.41 -14.05 -16.01
CA TYR A 55 3.57 -12.96 -16.52
C TYR A 55 3.96 -12.59 -17.95
N VAL A 56 3.00 -12.64 -18.86
CA VAL A 56 3.20 -12.26 -20.26
C VAL A 56 3.16 -10.73 -20.36
N ARG A 57 4.33 -10.14 -20.52
CA ARG A 57 4.50 -8.69 -20.65
C ARG A 57 3.87 -8.20 -21.96
N GLY A 58 3.32 -6.99 -21.92
CA GLY A 58 2.67 -6.39 -23.11
C GLY A 58 1.21 -6.79 -23.31
N GLN A 59 0.66 -7.72 -22.53
CA GLN A 59 -0.77 -7.98 -22.48
C GLN A 59 -1.45 -7.04 -21.46
N SER A 60 -2.56 -6.42 -21.88
CA SER A 60 -3.31 -5.46 -21.07
C SER A 60 -4.44 -6.07 -20.24
N GLY A 61 -4.75 -7.36 -20.43
CA GLY A 61 -5.84 -8.06 -19.74
C GLY A 61 -5.40 -8.72 -18.43
N PHE A 62 -6.37 -9.32 -17.74
CA PHE A 62 -6.08 -10.16 -16.57
C PHE A 62 -5.41 -11.46 -17.00
N GLN A 63 -4.51 -11.95 -16.18
CA GLN A 63 -3.79 -13.20 -16.39
C GLN A 63 -3.96 -14.14 -15.18
N PHE A 64 -3.65 -15.43 -15.36
CA PHE A 64 -3.87 -16.49 -14.37
C PHE A 64 -5.33 -16.58 -13.91
N GLU A 65 -6.25 -16.15 -14.76
CA GLU A 65 -7.66 -15.96 -14.43
C GLU A 65 -8.34 -17.28 -14.06
N GLN A 66 -9.08 -17.25 -12.95
CA GLN A 66 -9.89 -18.35 -12.46
C GLN A 66 -11.31 -17.84 -12.26
N ASN A 67 -12.27 -18.37 -13.03
CA ASN A 67 -13.68 -18.00 -12.91
C ASN A 67 -14.52 -19.26 -12.69
N ILE A 68 -14.95 -19.48 -11.46
CA ILE A 68 -15.71 -20.65 -11.04
C ILE A 68 -17.03 -20.19 -10.42
N PRO A 69 -18.20 -20.65 -10.88
CA PRO A 69 -19.47 -20.37 -10.22
C PRO A 69 -19.44 -20.89 -8.77
N TRP A 70 -19.66 -19.99 -7.80
CA TRP A 70 -19.61 -20.34 -6.39
C TRP A 70 -21.00 -20.44 -5.77
N ILE A 71 -21.82 -19.40 -5.92
CA ILE A 71 -23.18 -19.35 -5.40
C ILE A 71 -24.11 -18.99 -6.55
N SER A 72 -25.10 -19.88 -6.84
CA SER A 72 -26.00 -19.68 -7.98
C SER A 72 -27.02 -18.55 -7.76
N HIS A 73 -27.46 -18.35 -6.52
CA HIS A 73 -28.43 -17.31 -6.14
C HIS A 73 -28.03 -16.71 -4.77
N PRO A 74 -27.56 -15.44 -4.72
CA PRO A 74 -27.26 -14.54 -5.84
C PRO A 74 -26.06 -15.05 -6.68
N ASN A 75 -25.98 -14.63 -7.95
CA ASN A 75 -24.94 -15.10 -8.88
C ASN A 75 -23.55 -14.54 -8.48
N ILE A 76 -22.83 -15.28 -7.64
CA ILE A 76 -21.49 -14.93 -7.13
C ILE A 76 -20.48 -15.91 -7.71
N HIS A 77 -19.43 -15.38 -8.26
CA HIS A 77 -18.33 -16.15 -8.83
C HIS A 77 -17.07 -16.07 -7.96
N TYR A 78 -16.42 -17.21 -7.82
CA TYR A 78 -15.03 -17.20 -7.39
C TYR A 78 -14.19 -16.81 -8.61
N HIS A 79 -14.07 -15.50 -8.80
CA HIS A 79 -13.36 -14.93 -9.93
C HIS A 79 -12.13 -14.19 -9.44
N LEU A 80 -10.97 -14.76 -9.73
CA LEU A 80 -9.65 -14.20 -9.45
C LEU A 80 -8.91 -13.92 -10.74
N GLY A 81 -8.12 -12.87 -10.76
CA GLY A 81 -7.23 -12.51 -11.85
C GLY A 81 -6.24 -11.44 -11.41
N VAL A 82 -5.11 -11.37 -12.08
CA VAL A 82 -4.11 -10.33 -11.84
C VAL A 82 -3.68 -9.70 -13.16
N ASP A 83 -3.37 -8.41 -13.08
CA ASP A 83 -2.75 -7.65 -14.15
C ASP A 83 -1.41 -7.05 -13.67
N GLY A 84 -0.76 -6.24 -14.49
CA GLY A 84 0.53 -5.63 -14.13
C GLY A 84 0.46 -4.69 -12.92
N ILE A 85 -0.73 -4.21 -12.54
CA ILE A 85 -0.94 -3.38 -11.35
C ILE A 85 -1.06 -4.26 -10.11
N SER A 86 -2.04 -5.17 -10.11
CA SER A 86 -2.38 -5.97 -8.93
C SER A 86 -1.33 -7.02 -8.60
N MET A 87 -0.68 -7.61 -9.59
CA MET A 87 0.39 -8.60 -9.41
C MET A 87 1.49 -8.11 -8.47
N TRP A 88 1.99 -6.91 -8.68
CA TRP A 88 3.06 -6.36 -7.84
C TRP A 88 2.60 -6.00 -6.43
N LEU A 89 1.33 -5.67 -6.24
CA LEU A 89 0.74 -5.45 -4.91
C LEU A 89 0.61 -6.77 -4.13
N VAL A 90 0.30 -7.86 -4.83
CA VAL A 90 0.33 -9.22 -4.26
C VAL A 90 1.75 -9.59 -3.84
N VAL A 91 2.74 -9.40 -4.72
CA VAL A 91 4.15 -9.69 -4.42
C VAL A 91 4.66 -8.82 -3.27
N LEU A 92 4.29 -7.54 -3.22
CA LEU A 92 4.63 -6.65 -2.09
C LEU A 92 4.06 -7.18 -0.77
N THR A 93 2.81 -7.67 -0.78
CA THR A 93 2.16 -8.21 0.42
C THR A 93 2.92 -9.42 0.96
N THR A 94 3.20 -10.39 0.08
CA THR A 94 3.91 -11.62 0.45
C THR A 94 5.39 -11.35 0.78
N PHE A 95 6.01 -10.33 0.20
CA PHE A 95 7.38 -9.91 0.50
C PHE A 95 7.51 -9.31 1.90
N LEU A 96 6.56 -8.47 2.32
CA LEU A 96 6.59 -7.84 3.63
C LEU A 96 6.29 -8.82 4.77
N MET A 97 5.53 -9.88 4.51
CA MET A 97 5.04 -10.78 5.56
C MET A 97 6.15 -11.53 6.31
N PRO A 98 7.12 -12.20 5.67
CA PRO A 98 8.25 -12.83 6.37
C PRO A 98 9.06 -11.84 7.19
N LEU A 99 9.22 -10.60 6.70
CA LEU A 99 9.94 -9.54 7.40
C LEU A 99 9.17 -9.10 8.65
N CYS A 100 7.83 -9.04 8.57
CA CYS A 100 6.96 -8.80 9.72
C CYS A 100 7.05 -9.93 10.76
N VAL A 101 7.16 -11.18 10.34
CA VAL A 101 7.40 -12.31 11.25
C VAL A 101 8.76 -12.17 11.94
N LEU A 102 9.81 -11.82 11.20
CA LEU A 102 11.16 -11.63 11.75
C LEU A 102 11.23 -10.49 12.76
N ILE A 103 10.63 -9.34 12.48
CA ILE A 103 10.64 -8.20 13.41
C ILE A 103 9.85 -8.51 14.69
N SER A 104 8.76 -9.28 14.57
CA SER A 104 7.91 -9.66 15.70
C SER A 104 8.48 -10.77 16.58
N TRP A 105 9.64 -11.34 16.21
CA TRP A 105 10.19 -12.54 16.83
C TRP A 105 10.44 -12.43 18.33
N LYS A 106 10.93 -11.28 18.78
CA LYS A 106 11.24 -10.99 20.19
C LYS A 106 10.27 -10.00 20.81
N SER A 107 9.68 -9.11 20.01
CA SER A 107 8.79 -8.05 20.50
C SER A 107 7.42 -8.58 20.93
N ILE A 108 7.01 -9.75 20.45
CA ILE A 108 5.76 -10.40 20.86
C ILE A 108 6.09 -11.58 21.77
N ASP A 109 5.77 -11.44 23.06
CA ASP A 109 6.04 -12.39 24.15
C ASP A 109 4.78 -12.95 24.81
N HIS A 110 3.60 -12.39 24.51
CA HIS A 110 2.32 -12.86 25.03
C HIS A 110 1.37 -13.21 23.87
N GLN A 111 0.55 -14.25 24.07
CA GLN A 111 -0.41 -14.74 23.07
C GLN A 111 0.21 -14.89 21.65
N VAL A 112 1.44 -15.44 21.61
CA VAL A 112 2.26 -15.53 20.39
C VAL A 112 1.53 -16.27 19.27
N LYS A 113 0.81 -17.31 19.61
CA LYS A 113 0.04 -18.14 18.65
C LYS A 113 -1.07 -17.32 17.97
N GLU A 114 -1.85 -16.64 18.77
CA GLU A 114 -2.97 -15.80 18.32
C GLU A 114 -2.47 -14.67 17.42
N PHE A 115 -1.33 -14.07 17.76
CA PHE A 115 -0.69 -13.04 16.95
C PHE A 115 -0.37 -13.53 15.52
N PHE A 116 0.34 -14.65 15.40
CA PHE A 116 0.74 -15.15 14.08
C PHE A 116 -0.43 -15.74 13.30
N VAL A 117 -1.44 -16.31 13.96
CA VAL A 117 -2.70 -16.70 13.31
C VAL A 117 -3.40 -15.49 12.70
N LEU A 118 -3.54 -14.39 13.45
CA LEU A 118 -4.13 -13.15 12.93
C LEU A 118 -3.33 -12.56 11.77
N MET A 119 -2.00 -12.62 11.83
CA MET A 119 -1.12 -12.17 10.77
C MET A 119 -1.34 -12.95 9.46
N LEU A 120 -1.41 -14.28 9.52
CA LEU A 120 -1.63 -15.13 8.35
C LEU A 120 -3.04 -14.98 7.77
N ILE A 121 -4.07 -14.82 8.62
CA ILE A 121 -5.44 -14.51 8.16
C ILE A 121 -5.44 -13.15 7.45
N LEU A 122 -4.77 -12.15 8.01
CA LEU A 122 -4.67 -10.82 7.41
C LEU A 122 -3.95 -10.88 6.06
N GLU A 123 -2.89 -11.68 5.92
CA GLU A 123 -2.19 -11.89 4.66
C GLU A 123 -3.12 -12.42 3.57
N THR A 124 -3.88 -13.47 3.86
CA THR A 124 -4.90 -14.01 2.94
C THR A 124 -5.89 -12.94 2.51
N ALA A 125 -6.43 -12.18 3.46
CA ALA A 125 -7.41 -11.14 3.17
C ALA A 125 -6.84 -10.04 2.28
N MET A 126 -5.61 -9.56 2.55
CA MET A 126 -4.93 -8.54 1.75
C MET A 126 -4.64 -9.02 0.31
N ILE A 127 -4.16 -10.25 0.16
CA ILE A 127 -3.91 -10.86 -1.16
C ILE A 127 -5.22 -10.96 -1.94
N GLY A 128 -6.28 -11.44 -1.29
CA GLY A 128 -7.59 -11.60 -1.92
C GLY A 128 -8.18 -10.30 -2.46
N VAL A 129 -7.96 -9.17 -1.78
CA VAL A 129 -8.41 -7.84 -2.26
C VAL A 129 -7.78 -7.47 -3.60
N PHE A 130 -6.50 -7.79 -3.82
CA PHE A 130 -5.80 -7.43 -5.07
C PHE A 130 -6.08 -8.41 -6.22
N MET A 131 -6.60 -9.60 -5.93
CA MET A 131 -6.88 -10.63 -6.92
C MET A 131 -8.35 -10.74 -7.30
N ALA A 132 -9.29 -10.29 -6.45
CA ALA A 132 -10.72 -10.48 -6.67
C ALA A 132 -11.23 -9.62 -7.82
N LEU A 133 -11.89 -10.27 -8.79
CA LEU A 133 -12.60 -9.65 -9.93
C LEU A 133 -14.12 -9.72 -9.79
N ASP A 134 -14.65 -10.43 -8.81
CA ASP A 134 -16.04 -10.36 -8.39
C ASP A 134 -16.17 -9.35 -7.26
N LEU A 135 -17.10 -8.39 -7.37
CA LEU A 135 -17.27 -7.29 -6.41
C LEU A 135 -17.70 -7.76 -5.03
N PHE A 136 -18.47 -8.88 -4.95
CA PHE A 136 -18.84 -9.46 -3.66
C PHE A 136 -17.63 -10.11 -3.00
N LEU A 137 -16.84 -10.85 -3.76
CA LEU A 137 -15.61 -11.48 -3.30
C LEU A 137 -14.57 -10.41 -2.89
N PHE A 138 -14.45 -9.33 -3.66
CA PHE A 138 -13.63 -8.17 -3.31
C PHE A 138 -14.05 -7.57 -1.96
N TYR A 139 -15.36 -7.30 -1.80
CA TYR A 139 -15.90 -6.76 -0.55
C TYR A 139 -15.68 -7.71 0.64
N PHE A 140 -15.85 -9.00 0.42
CA PHE A 140 -15.58 -10.01 1.44
C PHE A 140 -14.13 -9.95 1.94
N PHE A 141 -13.15 -9.95 1.04
CA PHE A 141 -11.75 -9.84 1.42
C PHE A 141 -11.41 -8.47 2.02
N TRP A 142 -12.03 -7.41 1.53
CA TRP A 142 -11.88 -6.06 2.08
C TRP A 142 -12.29 -6.01 3.55
N GLU A 143 -13.47 -6.49 3.90
CA GLU A 143 -13.94 -6.55 5.28
C GLU A 143 -13.14 -7.53 6.13
N ALA A 144 -12.71 -8.67 5.55
CA ALA A 144 -11.89 -9.64 6.24
C ALA A 144 -10.54 -9.08 6.73
N THR A 145 -10.06 -7.96 6.19
CA THR A 145 -8.84 -7.28 6.71
C THR A 145 -9.10 -6.52 8.02
N LEU A 146 -10.33 -6.10 8.28
CA LEU A 146 -10.62 -5.19 9.40
C LEU A 146 -10.50 -5.88 10.75
N ILE A 147 -11.05 -7.07 10.88
CA ILE A 147 -11.10 -7.80 12.15
C ILE A 147 -9.69 -8.16 12.63
N PRO A 148 -8.84 -8.84 11.83
CA PRO A 148 -7.48 -9.18 12.25
C PRO A 148 -6.66 -7.93 12.59
N MET A 149 -6.75 -6.85 11.79
CA MET A 149 -6.00 -5.63 12.05
C MET A 149 -6.49 -4.92 13.32
N ALA A 150 -7.81 -4.83 13.55
CA ALA A 150 -8.36 -4.24 14.78
C ALA A 150 -7.93 -5.04 16.03
N LEU A 151 -7.91 -6.38 15.94
CA LEU A 151 -7.44 -7.25 17.00
C LEU A 151 -5.93 -7.10 17.24
N LEU A 152 -5.12 -7.00 16.18
CA LEU A 152 -3.68 -6.74 16.29
C LEU A 152 -3.42 -5.42 17.01
N ILE A 153 -4.14 -4.34 16.68
CA ILE A 153 -4.03 -3.05 17.36
C ILE A 153 -4.53 -3.15 18.81
N GLY A 154 -5.71 -3.74 19.03
CA GLY A 154 -6.37 -3.77 20.32
C GLY A 154 -5.72 -4.70 21.36
N MET A 155 -5.15 -5.83 20.92
CA MET A 155 -4.52 -6.82 21.82
C MET A 155 -3.03 -6.50 22.06
N TYR A 156 -2.28 -6.22 20.98
CA TYR A 156 -0.82 -6.10 21.01
C TYR A 156 -0.32 -4.65 20.93
N GLY A 157 -1.22 -3.69 20.81
CA GLY A 157 -0.88 -2.27 20.78
C GLY A 157 -0.48 -1.72 22.13
N HIS A 158 -0.09 -0.44 22.11
CA HIS A 158 0.38 0.30 23.29
C HIS A 158 -0.61 1.40 23.67
N GLY A 159 -0.42 2.03 24.83
CA GLY A 159 -1.14 3.22 25.23
C GLY A 159 -2.68 3.11 25.10
N ARG A 160 -3.26 3.94 24.22
CA ARG A 160 -4.72 3.99 24.00
C ARG A 160 -5.20 3.00 22.92
N LYS A 161 -4.64 1.80 22.90
CA LYS A 161 -4.84 0.77 21.88
C LYS A 161 -6.32 0.45 21.56
N ILE A 162 -7.19 0.39 22.57
CA ILE A 162 -8.63 0.11 22.36
C ILE A 162 -9.29 1.26 21.60
N TYR A 163 -9.01 2.52 21.98
CA TYR A 163 -9.53 3.68 21.26
C TYR A 163 -9.08 3.68 19.80
N ALA A 164 -7.80 3.40 19.54
CA ALA A 164 -7.25 3.36 18.20
C ALA A 164 -7.85 2.23 17.36
N ALA A 165 -8.01 1.03 17.94
CA ALA A 165 -8.64 -0.12 17.28
C ALA A 165 -10.10 0.16 16.91
N VAL A 166 -10.88 0.69 17.84
CA VAL A 166 -12.30 1.05 17.61
C VAL A 166 -12.42 2.18 16.58
N LYS A 167 -11.59 3.21 16.68
CA LYS A 167 -11.57 4.32 15.71
C LYS A 167 -11.26 3.82 14.31
N PHE A 168 -10.20 3.00 14.15
CA PHE A 168 -9.85 2.38 12.88
C PHE A 168 -11.01 1.56 12.32
N PHE A 169 -11.58 0.68 13.14
CA PHE A 169 -12.67 -0.21 12.72
C PHE A 169 -13.92 0.57 12.29
N LEU A 170 -14.37 1.53 13.10
CA LEU A 170 -15.57 2.29 12.80
C LEU A 170 -15.41 3.18 11.56
N TYR A 171 -14.25 3.87 11.41
CA TYR A 171 -13.99 4.70 10.22
C TYR A 171 -14.06 3.89 8.93
N THR A 172 -13.38 2.74 8.93
CA THR A 172 -13.30 1.90 7.72
C THR A 172 -14.58 1.16 7.45
N MET A 173 -15.25 0.61 8.47
CA MET A 173 -16.52 -0.11 8.34
C MET A 173 -17.64 0.81 7.85
N ILE A 174 -17.83 2.00 8.46
CA ILE A 174 -18.89 2.92 8.05
C ILE A 174 -18.70 3.36 6.61
N ALA A 175 -17.45 3.65 6.22
CA ALA A 175 -17.15 4.04 4.84
C ALA A 175 -17.41 2.91 3.84
N SER A 176 -17.08 1.67 4.17
CA SER A 176 -17.29 0.51 3.28
C SER A 176 -18.77 0.13 3.13
N MET A 177 -19.64 0.48 4.07
CA MET A 177 -21.09 0.27 3.92
C MET A 177 -21.68 1.05 2.71
N PHE A 178 -21.14 2.23 2.39
CA PHE A 178 -21.55 2.97 1.19
C PHE A 178 -21.12 2.23 -0.09
N MET A 179 -19.93 1.63 -0.08
CA MET A 179 -19.46 0.79 -1.19
C MET A 179 -20.34 -0.47 -1.35
N LEU A 180 -20.72 -1.12 -0.24
CA LEU A 180 -21.62 -2.27 -0.28
C LEU A 180 -22.99 -1.89 -0.89
N ALA A 181 -23.57 -0.76 -0.49
CA ALA A 181 -24.81 -0.29 -1.07
C ALA A 181 -24.71 -0.06 -2.59
N ALA A 182 -23.58 0.49 -3.05
CA ALA A 182 -23.31 0.67 -4.48
C ALA A 182 -23.15 -0.68 -5.21
N ILE A 183 -22.46 -1.66 -4.61
CA ILE A 183 -22.31 -3.02 -5.16
C ILE A 183 -23.67 -3.70 -5.29
N ILE A 184 -24.54 -3.63 -4.26
CA ILE A 184 -25.89 -4.20 -4.28
C ILE A 184 -26.74 -3.54 -5.38
N TRP A 185 -26.65 -2.23 -5.55
CA TRP A 185 -27.34 -1.52 -6.62
C TRP A 185 -26.92 -1.99 -8.01
N LEU A 186 -25.59 -2.13 -8.24
CA LEU A 186 -25.05 -2.64 -9.50
C LEU A 186 -25.57 -4.06 -9.77
N TYR A 187 -25.50 -4.94 -8.78
CA TYR A 187 -26.05 -6.29 -8.90
C TYR A 187 -27.54 -6.30 -9.24
N ALA A 188 -28.33 -5.49 -8.58
CA ALA A 188 -29.79 -5.43 -8.80
C ALA A 188 -30.13 -4.99 -10.24
N ARG A 189 -29.23 -4.31 -10.95
CA ARG A 189 -29.42 -3.83 -12.34
C ARG A 189 -28.78 -4.71 -13.39
N THR A 190 -27.69 -5.40 -13.05
CA THR A 190 -26.92 -6.22 -14.00
C THR A 190 -27.13 -7.73 -13.82
N GLY A 191 -27.61 -8.16 -12.65
CA GLY A 191 -27.71 -9.58 -12.29
C GLY A 191 -26.36 -10.26 -12.04
N SER A 192 -25.26 -9.50 -11.95
CA SER A 192 -23.91 -10.03 -11.79
C SER A 192 -23.10 -9.20 -10.80
N PHE A 193 -22.17 -9.84 -10.07
CA PHE A 193 -21.13 -9.18 -9.29
C PHE A 193 -19.79 -9.13 -10.03
N ASP A 194 -19.68 -9.79 -11.18
CA ASP A 194 -18.45 -9.85 -11.95
C ASP A 194 -18.08 -8.47 -12.51
N PHE A 195 -16.87 -8.00 -12.14
CA PHE A 195 -16.37 -6.67 -12.50
C PHE A 195 -16.32 -6.47 -14.03
N VAL A 196 -15.82 -7.46 -14.76
CA VAL A 196 -15.64 -7.37 -16.22
C VAL A 196 -16.99 -7.28 -16.91
N THR A 197 -17.94 -8.10 -16.47
CA THR A 197 -19.32 -8.11 -16.98
C THR A 197 -20.04 -6.79 -16.69
N ILE A 198 -19.92 -6.27 -15.46
CA ILE A 198 -20.53 -4.99 -15.06
C ILE A 198 -19.94 -3.84 -15.87
N GLN A 199 -18.60 -3.80 -16.00
CA GLN A 199 -17.91 -2.78 -16.78
C GLN A 199 -18.37 -2.76 -18.23
N ALA A 200 -18.45 -3.93 -18.87
CA ALA A 200 -18.95 -4.07 -20.24
C ALA A 200 -20.42 -3.63 -20.37
N ALA A 201 -21.28 -4.00 -19.42
CA ALA A 201 -22.68 -3.58 -19.42
C ALA A 201 -22.85 -2.07 -19.29
N ILE A 202 -22.03 -1.40 -18.45
CA ILE A 202 -22.02 0.06 -18.32
C ILE A 202 -21.56 0.72 -19.61
N GLN A 203 -20.46 0.26 -20.20
CA GLN A 203 -19.90 0.81 -21.44
C GLN A 203 -20.87 0.67 -22.62
N ASN A 204 -21.64 -0.41 -22.67
CA ASN A 204 -22.66 -0.65 -23.70
C ASN A 204 -24.01 0.05 -23.41
N GLY A 205 -24.13 0.81 -22.34
CA GLY A 205 -25.37 1.50 -21.96
C GLY A 205 -26.52 0.56 -21.54
N GLN A 206 -26.22 -0.66 -21.14
CA GLN A 206 -27.22 -1.70 -20.84
C GLN A 206 -27.74 -1.62 -19.39
N VAL A 207 -27.15 -0.76 -18.53
CA VAL A 207 -27.54 -0.63 -17.12
C VAL A 207 -28.62 0.44 -16.95
N ALA A 208 -29.84 0.02 -16.78
CA ALA A 208 -30.99 0.92 -16.63
C ALA A 208 -30.84 1.85 -15.40
N GLY A 209 -31.00 3.17 -15.62
CA GLY A 209 -30.91 4.19 -14.57
C GLY A 209 -29.48 4.50 -14.10
N PHE A 210 -28.46 4.00 -14.81
CA PHE A 210 -27.05 4.21 -14.42
C PHE A 210 -26.69 5.70 -14.41
N SER A 211 -27.03 6.47 -15.44
CA SER A 211 -26.67 7.88 -15.56
C SER A 211 -27.18 8.75 -14.40
N GLN A 212 -28.36 8.43 -13.84
CA GLN A 212 -28.92 9.14 -12.68
C GLN A 212 -28.26 8.71 -11.36
N ALA A 213 -27.82 7.46 -11.28
CA ALA A 213 -27.22 6.88 -10.07
C ALA A 213 -25.68 7.01 -10.03
N ALA A 214 -25.03 7.22 -11.18
CA ALA A 214 -23.59 7.14 -11.35
C ALA A 214 -22.79 7.94 -10.31
N ILE A 215 -23.23 9.18 -10.03
CA ILE A 215 -22.55 10.02 -9.04
C ILE A 215 -22.63 9.41 -7.62
N TRP A 216 -23.78 8.86 -7.22
CA TRP A 216 -23.94 8.25 -5.90
C TRP A 216 -23.18 6.94 -5.77
N LEU A 217 -23.15 6.15 -6.84
CA LEU A 217 -22.35 4.92 -6.91
C LEU A 217 -20.86 5.25 -6.85
N PHE A 218 -20.40 6.22 -7.65
CA PHE A 218 -19.03 6.73 -7.61
C PHE A 218 -18.64 7.18 -6.20
N LEU A 219 -19.49 7.99 -5.55
CA LEU A 219 -19.24 8.47 -4.20
C LEU A 219 -19.24 7.34 -3.17
N GLY A 220 -20.10 6.32 -3.32
CA GLY A 220 -20.11 5.14 -2.45
C GLY A 220 -18.77 4.41 -2.44
N PHE A 221 -18.20 4.14 -3.63
CA PHE A 221 -16.87 3.57 -3.76
C PHE A 221 -15.78 4.55 -3.30
N PHE A 222 -15.88 5.81 -3.73
CA PHE A 222 -14.87 6.82 -3.44
C PHE A 222 -14.69 7.05 -1.94
N VAL A 223 -15.77 7.15 -1.16
CA VAL A 223 -15.70 7.36 0.30
C VAL A 223 -15.00 6.19 0.99
N ALA A 224 -15.33 4.95 0.61
CA ALA A 224 -14.66 3.77 1.16
C ALA A 224 -13.15 3.80 0.89
N PHE A 225 -12.76 4.12 -0.34
CA PHE A 225 -11.36 4.16 -0.72
C PHE A 225 -10.65 5.40 -0.16
N ALA A 226 -11.27 6.58 -0.15
CA ALA A 226 -10.70 7.80 0.40
C ALA A 226 -10.40 7.69 1.91
N VAL A 227 -11.28 7.02 2.67
CA VAL A 227 -11.02 6.70 4.09
C VAL A 227 -9.83 5.75 4.23
N LYS A 228 -9.75 4.72 3.38
CA LYS A 228 -8.68 3.71 3.46
C LYS A 228 -7.32 4.28 3.02
N VAL A 229 -7.28 5.21 2.06
CA VAL A 229 -6.05 5.86 1.51
C VAL A 229 -5.26 6.68 2.51
N PRO A 230 -5.64 7.25 3.46
CA PRO A 230 -6.39 8.26 4.16
C PRO A 230 -6.32 9.67 3.51
N LEU A 231 -7.24 9.94 2.65
CA LEU A 231 -7.31 11.23 1.98
C LEU A 231 -7.73 12.34 2.97
N PHE A 232 -7.19 13.56 2.81
CA PHE A 232 -7.72 14.70 3.55
C PHE A 232 -9.19 14.97 3.18
N PRO A 233 -10.11 15.21 4.13
CA PRO A 233 -9.92 15.35 5.59
C PRO A 233 -10.17 14.06 6.40
N VAL A 234 -10.43 12.91 5.76
CA VAL A 234 -10.84 11.66 6.44
C VAL A 234 -9.66 10.79 6.92
N HIS A 235 -8.48 11.40 7.13
CA HIS A 235 -7.22 10.74 7.46
C HIS A 235 -6.95 10.54 8.95
N THR A 236 -7.77 11.13 9.84
CA THR A 236 -7.44 11.29 11.27
C THR A 236 -7.36 9.98 12.07
N TRP A 237 -7.86 8.88 11.53
CA TRP A 237 -7.76 7.56 12.14
C TRP A 237 -6.34 6.97 12.02
N LEU A 238 -5.61 7.32 10.94
CA LEU A 238 -4.35 6.70 10.59
C LEU A 238 -3.23 6.97 11.61
N PRO A 239 -2.95 8.22 12.04
CA PRO A 239 -1.92 8.46 13.03
C PRO A 239 -2.20 7.77 14.36
N ASP A 240 -3.45 7.70 14.81
CA ASP A 240 -3.81 7.02 16.04
C ASP A 240 -3.63 5.51 15.92
N ALA A 241 -4.07 4.92 14.81
CA ALA A 241 -3.87 3.50 14.54
C ALA A 241 -2.38 3.12 14.50
N HIS A 242 -1.54 3.90 13.78
CA HIS A 242 -0.10 3.63 13.70
C HIS A 242 0.61 3.76 15.02
N VAL A 243 0.35 4.82 15.79
CA VAL A 243 1.04 5.06 17.07
C VAL A 243 0.83 3.90 18.03
N GLU A 244 -0.39 3.37 18.07
CA GLU A 244 -0.75 2.32 19.02
C GLU A 244 -0.44 0.89 18.51
N ALA A 245 -0.46 0.66 17.18
CA ALA A 245 -0.26 -0.68 16.60
C ALA A 245 1.11 -1.28 16.96
N PRO A 246 1.23 -2.62 17.09
CA PRO A 246 2.53 -3.28 17.15
C PRO A 246 3.31 -3.02 15.85
N THR A 247 4.64 -3.16 15.89
CA THR A 247 5.52 -2.84 14.76
C THR A 247 5.08 -3.49 13.46
N ALA A 248 4.86 -4.81 13.44
CA ALA A 248 4.38 -5.52 12.25
C ALA A 248 3.00 -5.03 11.78
N GLY A 249 2.09 -4.69 12.71
CA GLY A 249 0.81 -4.07 12.39
C GLY A 249 0.97 -2.74 11.66
N SER A 250 1.90 -1.89 12.11
CA SER A 250 2.22 -0.62 11.43
C SER A 250 2.85 -0.84 10.04
N VAL A 251 3.72 -1.86 9.89
CA VAL A 251 4.33 -2.21 8.60
C VAL A 251 3.27 -2.67 7.60
N LEU A 252 2.37 -3.57 7.98
CA LEU A 252 1.31 -4.06 7.10
C LEU A 252 0.25 -2.99 6.81
N LEU A 253 -0.08 -2.16 7.81
CA LEU A 253 -1.00 -1.04 7.61
C LEU A 253 -0.45 -0.07 6.57
N ALA A 254 0.78 0.45 6.76
CA ALA A 254 1.41 1.36 5.83
C ALA A 254 1.81 0.69 4.52
N GLY A 255 2.35 -0.53 4.59
CA GLY A 255 2.89 -1.25 3.44
C GLY A 255 1.83 -1.73 2.45
N VAL A 256 0.69 -2.21 2.95
CA VAL A 256 -0.32 -2.92 2.13
C VAL A 256 -1.72 -2.33 2.27
N LEU A 257 -2.28 -2.20 3.49
CA LEU A 257 -3.69 -1.86 3.65
C LEU A 257 -4.07 -0.51 3.03
N LEU A 258 -3.19 0.49 3.10
CA LEU A 258 -3.44 1.79 2.46
C LEU A 258 -3.52 1.68 0.93
N LYS A 259 -2.74 0.74 0.33
CA LYS A 259 -2.74 0.51 -1.13
C LYS A 259 -4.00 -0.16 -1.63
N MET A 260 -4.73 -0.85 -0.78
CA MET A 260 -6.05 -1.36 -1.15
C MET A 260 -6.99 -0.20 -1.53
N GLY A 261 -6.92 0.93 -0.82
CA GLY A 261 -7.71 2.13 -1.15
C GLY A 261 -7.30 2.76 -2.47
N THR A 262 -6.00 2.97 -2.70
CA THR A 262 -5.50 3.54 -3.97
C THR A 262 -5.72 2.59 -5.16
N TYR A 263 -5.56 1.28 -4.95
CA TYR A 263 -5.94 0.26 -5.92
C TYR A 263 -7.43 0.33 -6.26
N GLY A 264 -8.29 0.47 -5.24
CA GLY A 264 -9.73 0.60 -5.43
C GLY A 264 -10.12 1.84 -6.22
N LEU A 265 -9.48 3.00 -5.97
CA LEU A 265 -9.67 4.22 -6.77
C LEU A 265 -9.32 3.98 -8.24
N LEU A 266 -8.18 3.35 -8.50
CA LEU A 266 -7.73 3.06 -9.86
C LEU A 266 -8.60 2.00 -10.55
N ARG A 267 -8.89 0.89 -9.86
CA ARG A 267 -9.60 -0.26 -10.44
C ARG A 267 -11.10 -0.02 -10.60
N PHE A 268 -11.75 0.47 -9.56
CA PHE A 268 -13.22 0.55 -9.53
C PHE A 268 -13.74 1.95 -9.81
N ASN A 269 -13.20 3.01 -9.20
CA ASN A 269 -13.70 4.36 -9.48
C ASN A 269 -13.40 4.79 -10.92
N LEU A 270 -12.19 4.56 -11.42
CA LEU A 270 -11.87 4.86 -12.79
C LEU A 270 -12.50 3.83 -13.75
N GLY A 271 -12.48 2.54 -13.39
CA GLY A 271 -12.93 1.46 -14.25
C GLY A 271 -14.44 1.42 -14.49
N LEU A 272 -15.26 1.73 -13.48
CA LEU A 272 -16.72 1.67 -13.56
C LEU A 272 -17.37 3.03 -13.84
N PHE A 273 -16.73 4.13 -13.41
CA PHE A 273 -17.32 5.47 -13.44
C PHE A 273 -16.39 6.52 -14.09
N PRO A 274 -15.93 6.31 -15.34
CA PRO A 274 -14.93 7.18 -15.96
C PRO A 274 -15.39 8.63 -16.10
N GLU A 275 -16.66 8.87 -16.45
CA GLU A 275 -17.21 10.22 -16.58
C GLU A 275 -17.28 10.94 -15.24
N GLU A 276 -17.76 10.25 -14.20
CA GLU A 276 -17.82 10.81 -12.85
C GLU A 276 -16.42 11.02 -12.27
N ALA A 277 -15.48 10.13 -12.54
CA ALA A 277 -14.09 10.31 -12.16
C ALA A 277 -13.51 11.59 -12.80
N ARG A 278 -13.73 11.82 -14.09
CA ARG A 278 -13.29 13.03 -14.79
C ARG A 278 -13.96 14.28 -14.25
N ARG A 279 -15.27 14.26 -14.05
CA ARG A 279 -16.05 15.39 -13.55
C ARG A 279 -15.64 15.80 -12.14
N ASN A 280 -15.32 14.82 -11.31
CA ASN A 280 -14.97 15.04 -9.90
C ASN A 280 -13.46 15.21 -9.66
N ALA A 281 -12.60 14.96 -10.64
CA ALA A 281 -11.15 15.08 -10.53
C ALA A 281 -10.67 16.42 -9.97
N PRO A 282 -11.22 17.60 -10.34
CA PRO A 282 -10.69 18.86 -9.85
C PRO A 282 -10.70 19.00 -8.32
N TRP A 283 -11.80 18.56 -7.66
CA TRP A 283 -11.85 18.64 -6.19
C TRP A 283 -11.07 17.48 -5.53
N ILE A 284 -11.03 16.28 -6.13
CA ILE A 284 -10.24 15.15 -5.62
C ILE A 284 -8.75 15.49 -5.65
N VAL A 285 -8.25 16.03 -6.78
CA VAL A 285 -6.88 16.49 -6.93
C VAL A 285 -6.56 17.60 -5.93
N THR A 286 -7.50 18.53 -5.70
CA THR A 286 -7.34 19.58 -4.70
C THR A 286 -7.17 18.99 -3.30
N LEU A 287 -8.00 18.02 -2.90
CA LEU A 287 -7.86 17.33 -1.62
C LEU A 287 -6.55 16.53 -1.53
N ALA A 288 -6.09 15.93 -2.62
CA ALA A 288 -4.81 15.24 -2.68
C ALA A 288 -3.64 16.21 -2.45
N ILE A 289 -3.63 17.34 -3.13
CA ILE A 289 -2.60 18.40 -2.97
C ILE A 289 -2.64 18.98 -1.55
N ILE A 290 -3.83 19.22 -0.99
CA ILE A 290 -3.94 19.64 0.42
C ILE A 290 -3.33 18.56 1.31
N GLY A 291 -3.63 17.27 1.07
CA GLY A 291 -3.05 16.14 1.80
C GLY A 291 -1.53 16.10 1.73
N ILE A 292 -0.94 16.38 0.56
CA ILE A 292 0.51 16.45 0.37
C ILE A 292 1.13 17.53 1.28
N VAL A 293 0.65 18.76 1.17
CA VAL A 293 1.23 19.91 1.90
C VAL A 293 0.89 19.84 3.38
N TYR A 294 -0.37 19.64 3.71
CA TYR A 294 -0.85 19.52 5.10
C TYR A 294 -0.19 18.37 5.84
N GLY A 295 -0.14 17.17 5.22
CA GLY A 295 0.49 15.99 5.82
C GLY A 295 1.96 16.25 6.15
N ALA A 296 2.70 16.87 5.25
CA ALA A 296 4.11 17.22 5.44
C ALA A 296 4.32 18.27 6.55
N LEU A 297 3.53 19.35 6.57
CA LEU A 297 3.62 20.38 7.60
C LEU A 297 3.25 19.86 8.99
N VAL A 298 2.22 19.01 9.08
CA VAL A 298 1.84 18.39 10.35
C VAL A 298 2.88 17.37 10.81
N ALA A 299 3.49 16.60 9.89
CA ALA A 299 4.59 15.71 10.22
C ALA A 299 5.75 16.45 10.87
N MET A 300 6.12 17.63 10.35
CA MET A 300 7.25 18.43 10.83
C MET A 300 7.14 18.79 12.31
N ILE A 301 5.94 19.08 12.81
CA ILE A 301 5.73 19.54 14.20
C ILE A 301 5.46 18.41 15.20
N GLN A 302 5.45 17.15 14.75
CA GLN A 302 5.18 16.04 15.66
C GLN A 302 6.33 15.79 16.63
N PRO A 303 6.06 15.73 17.95
CA PRO A 303 7.06 15.31 18.94
C PRO A 303 7.29 13.79 18.94
N ASN A 304 6.31 13.03 18.53
CA ASN A 304 6.34 11.57 18.48
C ASN A 304 6.77 11.10 17.08
N ILE A 305 7.90 10.37 17.00
CA ILE A 305 8.50 9.92 15.75
C ILE A 305 7.58 8.98 14.95
N LYS A 306 6.83 8.11 15.64
CA LYS A 306 5.91 7.18 14.96
C LYS A 306 4.71 7.90 14.37
N ARG A 307 4.22 8.95 15.05
CA ARG A 307 3.18 9.85 14.54
C ARG A 307 3.68 10.69 13.37
N LEU A 308 4.92 11.16 13.43
CA LEU A 308 5.59 11.86 12.33
C LEU A 308 5.54 10.98 11.06
N VAL A 309 6.06 9.74 11.15
CA VAL A 309 6.07 8.80 10.02
C VAL A 309 4.65 8.43 9.55
N ALA A 310 3.66 8.39 10.43
CA ALA A 310 2.27 8.18 10.02
C ALA A 310 1.74 9.35 9.14
N TYR A 311 2.06 10.61 9.48
CA TYR A 311 1.67 11.77 8.68
C TYR A 311 2.45 11.85 7.35
N THR A 312 3.67 11.30 7.27
CA THR A 312 4.37 11.19 5.97
C THR A 312 3.57 10.34 4.99
N SER A 313 2.89 9.29 5.48
CA SER A 313 2.03 8.44 4.65
C SER A 313 0.85 9.21 4.06
N VAL A 314 0.25 10.16 4.81
CA VAL A 314 -0.82 11.04 4.30
C VAL A 314 -0.30 11.87 3.12
N SER A 315 0.92 12.41 3.26
CA SER A 315 1.56 13.19 2.20
C SER A 315 1.88 12.34 0.97
N HIS A 316 2.58 11.22 1.13
CA HIS A 316 2.99 10.35 0.01
C HIS A 316 1.81 9.72 -0.73
N LEU A 317 0.73 9.36 -0.03
CA LEU A 317 -0.47 8.85 -0.68
C LEU A 317 -1.30 9.94 -1.35
N GLY A 318 -1.15 11.20 -0.93
CA GLY A 318 -1.62 12.36 -1.69
C GLY A 318 -1.02 12.40 -3.09
N PHE A 319 0.30 12.12 -3.25
CA PHE A 319 0.92 11.98 -4.58
C PHE A 319 0.28 10.85 -5.39
N VAL A 320 0.02 9.71 -4.77
CA VAL A 320 -0.63 8.57 -5.46
C VAL A 320 -2.00 8.98 -6.00
N VAL A 321 -2.84 9.61 -5.18
CA VAL A 321 -4.18 10.07 -5.64
C VAL A 321 -4.06 11.13 -6.71
N LEU A 322 -3.13 12.08 -6.58
CA LEU A 322 -2.83 13.08 -7.62
C LEU A 322 -2.48 12.41 -8.94
N GLY A 323 -1.59 11.40 -8.92
CA GLY A 323 -1.19 10.65 -10.12
C GLY A 323 -2.36 9.92 -10.76
N ILE A 324 -3.20 9.22 -9.99
CA ILE A 324 -4.38 8.50 -10.48
C ILE A 324 -5.35 9.46 -11.20
N PHE A 325 -5.67 10.60 -10.60
CA PHE A 325 -6.63 11.56 -11.13
C PHE A 325 -6.02 12.62 -12.06
N SER A 326 -4.74 12.47 -12.42
CA SER A 326 -4.13 13.22 -13.53
C SER A 326 -4.60 12.75 -14.90
N PHE A 327 -5.07 11.51 -15.01
CA PHE A 327 -5.44 10.80 -16.24
C PHE A 327 -4.35 10.80 -17.31
N THR A 328 -3.10 10.99 -16.91
CA THR A 328 -1.93 10.86 -17.77
C THR A 328 -1.26 9.52 -17.52
N GLN A 329 -0.70 8.90 -18.56
CA GLN A 329 0.02 7.64 -18.42
C GLN A 329 1.14 7.75 -17.39
N LEU A 330 2.01 8.77 -17.51
CA LEU A 330 3.10 9.01 -16.55
C LEU A 330 2.60 9.16 -15.10
N GLY A 331 1.49 9.88 -14.91
CA GLY A 331 0.92 10.10 -13.57
C GLY A 331 0.41 8.81 -12.94
N VAL A 332 -0.29 7.97 -13.72
CA VAL A 332 -0.84 6.71 -13.22
C VAL A 332 0.25 5.65 -13.05
N ASP A 333 1.23 5.54 -13.97
CA ASP A 333 2.41 4.69 -13.81
C ASP A 333 3.19 5.07 -12.54
N GLY A 334 3.42 6.38 -12.36
CA GLY A 334 4.03 6.91 -11.16
C GLY A 334 3.23 6.61 -9.90
N ALA A 335 1.91 6.70 -9.95
CA ALA A 335 1.03 6.38 -8.82
C ALA A 335 1.15 4.91 -8.41
N VAL A 336 1.07 3.98 -9.37
CA VAL A 336 1.25 2.54 -9.10
C VAL A 336 2.65 2.26 -8.57
N TYR A 337 3.67 2.86 -9.18
CA TYR A 337 5.04 2.71 -8.71
C TYR A 337 5.24 3.28 -7.30
N GLN A 338 4.63 4.43 -6.98
CA GLN A 338 4.70 5.02 -5.65
C GLN A 338 3.95 4.20 -4.59
N MET A 339 2.92 3.45 -4.95
CA MET A 339 2.32 2.48 -4.02
C MET A 339 3.36 1.44 -3.58
N LEU A 340 4.14 0.89 -4.50
CA LEU A 340 5.20 -0.08 -4.20
C LEU A 340 6.33 0.56 -3.37
N ASN A 341 6.80 1.73 -3.80
CA ASN A 341 7.85 2.48 -3.11
C ASN A 341 7.50 2.76 -1.66
N HIS A 342 6.31 3.30 -1.43
CA HIS A 342 5.83 3.60 -0.08
C HIS A 342 5.71 2.33 0.78
N GLY A 343 5.36 1.18 0.17
CA GLY A 343 5.33 -0.10 0.86
C GLY A 343 6.71 -0.51 1.37
N VAL A 344 7.73 -0.38 0.54
CA VAL A 344 9.12 -0.74 0.85
C VAL A 344 9.74 0.27 1.84
N SER A 345 9.75 1.56 1.50
CA SER A 345 10.45 2.59 2.29
C SER A 345 9.76 2.87 3.63
N THR A 346 8.44 3.07 3.65
CA THR A 346 7.71 3.34 4.90
C THR A 346 7.60 2.09 5.77
N GLY A 347 7.48 0.89 5.15
CA GLY A 347 7.59 -0.37 5.87
C GLY A 347 8.91 -0.50 6.61
N ALA A 348 10.02 -0.19 5.95
CA ALA A 348 11.36 -0.17 6.57
C ALA A 348 11.48 0.88 7.68
N LEU A 349 10.92 2.10 7.49
CA LEU A 349 10.90 3.12 8.54
C LEU A 349 10.17 2.62 9.79
N PHE A 350 8.98 2.02 9.65
CA PHE A 350 8.26 1.48 10.81
C PHE A 350 9.01 0.32 11.48
N MET A 351 9.72 -0.53 10.75
CA MET A 351 10.58 -1.55 11.34
C MET A 351 11.69 -0.93 12.18
N LEU A 352 12.38 0.08 11.65
CA LEU A 352 13.42 0.81 12.36
C LEU A 352 12.87 1.48 13.62
N LEU A 353 11.70 2.12 13.56
CA LEU A 353 11.06 2.72 14.73
C LEU A 353 10.71 1.67 15.79
N GLY A 354 10.25 0.49 15.38
CA GLY A 354 10.00 -0.62 16.30
C GLY A 354 11.26 -1.09 16.99
N MET A 355 12.38 -1.22 16.28
CA MET A 355 13.67 -1.59 16.85
C MET A 355 14.18 -0.58 17.89
N ALA A 356 13.96 0.71 17.66
CA ALA A 356 14.27 1.75 18.64
C ALA A 356 13.35 1.65 19.87
N TYR A 357 12.06 1.43 19.65
CA TYR A 357 11.09 1.27 20.73
C TYR A 357 11.38 0.05 21.61
N ASP A 358 11.73 -1.08 21.03
CA ASP A 358 12.08 -2.30 21.78
C ASP A 358 13.25 -2.06 22.78
N ARG A 359 14.10 -1.06 22.49
CA ARG A 359 15.24 -0.68 23.35
C ARG A 359 14.91 0.43 24.34
N ARG A 360 14.03 1.37 23.96
CA ARG A 360 13.79 2.61 24.74
C ARG A 360 12.38 2.73 25.32
N HIS A 361 11.41 1.97 24.79
CA HIS A 361 9.99 2.01 25.16
C HIS A 361 9.37 3.43 25.08
N THR A 362 9.87 4.26 24.16
CA THR A 362 9.34 5.59 23.86
C THR A 362 9.46 5.91 22.39
N TYR A 363 8.57 6.74 21.88
CA TYR A 363 8.63 7.33 20.53
C TYR A 363 8.89 8.84 20.57
N ASP A 364 9.15 9.41 21.74
CA ASP A 364 9.35 10.86 21.90
C ASP A 364 10.73 11.25 21.38
N ILE A 365 10.78 12.17 20.41
CA ILE A 365 12.03 12.58 19.75
C ILE A 365 12.99 13.23 20.76
N SER A 366 12.45 13.95 21.76
CA SER A 366 13.25 14.61 22.79
C SER A 366 14.04 13.66 23.69
N GLU A 367 13.61 12.37 23.79
CA GLU A 367 14.29 11.33 24.56
C GLU A 367 15.51 10.74 23.83
N TYR A 368 15.67 11.07 22.54
CA TYR A 368 16.77 10.63 21.71
C TYR A 368 17.80 11.77 21.55
N GLY A 369 18.91 11.48 20.91
CA GLY A 369 20.01 12.41 20.62
C GLY A 369 21.34 11.67 20.61
N GLY A 370 22.18 11.94 19.63
CA GLY A 370 23.51 11.33 19.49
C GLY A 370 23.51 9.81 19.24
N LEU A 371 22.40 9.24 18.76
CA LEU A 371 22.28 7.78 18.59
C LEU A 371 23.27 7.19 17.59
N ALA A 372 23.87 7.99 16.70
CA ALA A 372 24.89 7.49 15.77
C ALA A 372 26.13 6.94 16.47
N THR A 373 26.43 7.39 17.70
CA THR A 373 27.58 6.93 18.49
C THR A 373 27.38 5.51 19.05
N PRO A 374 26.31 5.22 19.82
CA PRO A 374 26.09 3.87 20.37
C PRO A 374 25.53 2.88 19.34
N MET A 375 24.85 3.35 18.28
CA MET A 375 24.16 2.50 17.30
C MET A 375 24.48 2.92 15.85
N PRO A 376 25.76 2.78 15.40
CA PRO A 376 26.18 3.25 14.07
C PRO A 376 25.52 2.46 12.94
N ILE A 377 25.33 1.14 13.06
CA ILE A 377 24.67 0.32 12.03
C ILE A 377 23.20 0.75 11.88
N TYR A 378 22.51 0.95 12.99
CA TYR A 378 21.14 1.47 13.00
C TYR A 378 21.04 2.84 12.32
N ALA A 379 21.99 3.75 12.61
CA ALA A 379 22.05 5.07 12.01
C ALA A 379 22.20 5.00 10.48
N VAL A 380 23.06 4.11 9.98
CA VAL A 380 23.26 3.92 8.52
C VAL A 380 21.99 3.39 7.86
N PHE A 381 21.35 2.35 8.41
CA PHE A 381 20.09 1.83 7.86
C PHE A 381 18.99 2.91 7.87
N PHE A 382 18.89 3.66 8.97
CA PHE A 382 17.88 4.71 9.08
C PHE A 382 18.13 5.84 8.06
N ALA A 383 19.38 6.29 7.90
CA ALA A 383 19.76 7.29 6.89
C ALA A 383 19.38 6.82 5.49
N PHE A 384 19.68 5.57 5.16
CA PHE A 384 19.40 5.00 3.86
C PHE A 384 17.88 4.98 3.54
N VAL A 385 17.09 4.45 4.49
CA VAL A 385 15.64 4.34 4.34
C VAL A 385 14.99 5.73 4.35
N MET A 386 15.49 6.64 5.15
CA MET A 386 15.05 8.04 5.20
C MET A 386 15.30 8.74 3.85
N LEU A 387 16.50 8.62 3.28
CA LEU A 387 16.84 9.19 1.96
C LEU A 387 16.01 8.58 0.84
N SER A 388 15.70 7.29 0.92
CA SER A 388 14.74 6.63 0.03
C SER A 388 13.35 7.27 0.12
N SER A 389 12.89 7.60 1.34
CA SER A 389 11.59 8.24 1.56
C SER A 389 11.56 9.72 1.18
N VAL A 390 12.70 10.42 1.23
CA VAL A 390 12.85 11.80 0.72
C VAL A 390 12.75 11.87 -0.80
N GLY A 391 13.00 10.75 -1.49
CA GLY A 391 13.05 10.72 -2.94
C GLY A 391 14.44 11.10 -3.50
N LEU A 392 15.52 10.61 -2.88
CA LEU A 392 16.87 10.80 -3.43
C LEU A 392 17.01 10.05 -4.76
N PRO A 393 17.56 10.68 -5.84
CA PRO A 393 17.90 9.98 -7.07
C PRO A 393 18.69 8.67 -6.83
N LEU A 394 18.47 7.66 -7.64
CA LEU A 394 18.94 6.28 -7.49
C LEU A 394 18.22 5.46 -6.42
N MET A 395 17.25 6.03 -5.73
CA MET A 395 16.36 5.33 -4.80
C MET A 395 14.93 5.28 -5.34
N ASN A 396 14.18 4.29 -4.87
CA ASN A 396 12.83 4.02 -5.37
C ASN A 396 11.88 5.22 -5.25
N GLY A 397 11.90 5.95 -4.12
CA GLY A 397 11.01 7.08 -3.87
C GLY A 397 11.06 8.16 -4.96
N PHE A 398 12.25 8.45 -5.50
CA PHE A 398 12.44 9.42 -6.56
C PHE A 398 11.62 9.09 -7.81
N ILE A 399 11.67 7.84 -8.27
CA ILE A 399 11.02 7.43 -9.55
C ILE A 399 9.51 7.65 -9.48
N GLY A 400 8.86 7.16 -8.42
CA GLY A 400 7.40 7.27 -8.29
C GLY A 400 6.93 8.71 -8.21
N GLU A 401 7.55 9.54 -7.35
CA GLU A 401 7.18 10.94 -7.17
C GLU A 401 7.47 11.77 -8.41
N PHE A 402 8.61 11.54 -9.07
CA PHE A 402 8.98 12.24 -10.30
C PHE A 402 7.98 11.97 -11.43
N LEU A 403 7.56 10.71 -11.63
CA LEU A 403 6.56 10.34 -12.64
C LEU A 403 5.19 10.97 -12.32
N VAL A 404 4.77 10.92 -11.04
CA VAL A 404 3.52 11.57 -10.62
C VAL A 404 3.54 13.07 -10.87
N LEU A 405 4.62 13.76 -10.47
CA LEU A 405 4.76 15.21 -10.67
C LEU A 405 4.77 15.55 -12.16
N SER A 406 5.48 14.78 -12.97
CA SER A 406 5.52 14.97 -14.43
C SER A 406 4.13 14.79 -15.05
N GLY A 407 3.40 13.75 -14.68
CA GLY A 407 2.05 13.51 -15.14
C GLY A 407 1.05 14.58 -14.67
N ALA A 408 1.15 15.00 -13.40
CA ALA A 408 0.32 16.06 -12.86
C ALA A 408 0.59 17.42 -13.54
N PHE A 409 1.85 17.71 -13.86
CA PHE A 409 2.24 18.92 -14.59
C PHE A 409 1.70 18.90 -16.03
N GLN A 410 1.73 17.75 -16.72
CA GLN A 410 1.12 17.58 -18.04
C GLN A 410 -0.40 17.78 -18.01
N ALA A 411 -1.08 17.26 -16.98
CA ALA A 411 -2.51 17.43 -16.82
C ALA A 411 -2.89 18.91 -16.56
N LYS A 412 -2.20 19.54 -15.63
CA LYS A 412 -2.36 20.96 -15.31
C LYS A 412 -1.13 21.45 -14.53
N GLN A 413 -0.39 22.40 -15.13
CA GLN A 413 0.88 22.90 -14.58
C GLN A 413 0.82 23.26 -13.08
N ILE A 414 -0.25 23.95 -12.68
CA ILE A 414 -0.42 24.39 -11.29
C ILE A 414 -0.48 23.22 -10.29
N TYR A 415 -1.01 22.07 -10.70
CA TYR A 415 -1.05 20.88 -9.84
C TYR A 415 0.36 20.34 -9.57
N GLY A 416 1.17 20.22 -10.63
CA GLY A 416 2.57 19.81 -10.51
C GLY A 416 3.40 20.79 -9.69
N ILE A 417 3.23 22.10 -9.91
CA ILE A 417 3.99 23.15 -9.18
C ILE A 417 3.70 23.11 -7.68
N ILE A 418 2.42 23.05 -7.29
CA ILE A 418 2.07 23.04 -5.85
C ILE A 418 2.49 21.71 -5.22
N ALA A 419 2.24 20.57 -5.89
CA ALA A 419 2.63 19.26 -5.38
C ALA A 419 4.15 19.12 -5.21
N ALA A 420 4.96 19.72 -6.10
CA ALA A 420 6.42 19.70 -6.00
C ALA A 420 6.96 20.34 -4.69
N THR A 421 6.21 21.28 -4.09
CA THR A 421 6.58 21.80 -2.76
C THR A 421 6.56 20.71 -1.68
N GLY A 422 5.74 19.66 -1.86
CA GLY A 422 5.67 18.52 -0.95
C GLY A 422 7.01 17.78 -0.83
N VAL A 423 7.79 17.68 -1.91
CA VAL A 423 9.13 17.08 -1.90
C VAL A 423 10.09 17.89 -1.02
N ILE A 424 10.01 19.23 -1.10
CA ILE A 424 10.83 20.13 -0.27
C ILE A 424 10.48 19.93 1.21
N TRP A 425 9.20 19.92 1.55
CA TRP A 425 8.75 19.71 2.93
C TRP A 425 9.10 18.29 3.42
N SER A 426 9.05 17.28 2.54
CA SER A 426 9.47 15.91 2.86
C SER A 426 10.94 15.87 3.26
N ALA A 427 11.81 16.49 2.48
CA ALA A 427 13.22 16.62 2.82
C ALA A 427 13.42 17.37 4.17
N CYS A 428 12.71 18.49 4.38
CA CYS A 428 12.81 19.26 5.61
C CYS A 428 12.49 18.44 6.86
N TYR A 429 11.33 17.77 6.92
CA TYR A 429 10.95 17.09 8.16
C TYR A 429 11.73 15.79 8.39
N LEU A 430 12.10 15.05 7.33
CA LEU A 430 12.85 13.81 7.48
C LEU A 430 14.32 14.07 7.87
N LEU A 431 14.98 15.02 7.20
CA LEU A 431 16.36 15.38 7.55
C LEU A 431 16.44 15.99 8.96
N TRP A 432 15.47 16.84 9.33
CA TRP A 432 15.41 17.42 10.65
C TRP A 432 15.12 16.37 11.74
N MET A 433 14.25 15.40 11.47
CA MET A 433 14.03 14.24 12.34
C MET A 433 15.33 13.46 12.53
N TYR A 434 16.02 13.14 11.44
CA TYR A 434 17.28 12.40 11.49
C TYR A 434 18.34 13.15 12.29
N GLN A 435 18.49 14.45 12.04
CA GLN A 435 19.42 15.31 12.76
C GLN A 435 19.19 15.27 14.28
N ARG A 436 17.94 15.40 14.72
CA ARG A 436 17.58 15.43 16.15
C ARG A 436 17.84 14.09 16.85
N ILE A 437 17.73 12.98 16.14
CA ILE A 437 17.85 11.64 16.73
C ILE A 437 19.30 11.16 16.73
N PHE A 438 20.02 11.37 15.63
CA PHE A 438 21.30 10.72 15.40
C PHE A 438 22.52 11.60 15.66
N TYR A 439 22.41 12.91 15.47
CA TYR A 439 23.55 13.82 15.63
C TYR A 439 23.57 14.48 17.02
N GLY A 440 24.74 15.09 17.32
CA GLY A 440 25.01 15.74 18.58
C GLY A 440 25.57 14.79 19.65
N GLU A 441 25.66 15.28 20.87
CA GLU A 441 26.08 14.48 22.02
C GLU A 441 24.96 13.59 22.54
N VAL A 442 25.32 12.47 23.16
CA VAL A 442 24.35 11.58 23.82
C VAL A 442 23.91 12.25 25.13
N THR A 443 22.87 13.07 25.06
CA THR A 443 22.37 13.84 26.22
C THR A 443 21.67 12.96 27.27
N ASN A 444 20.93 11.95 26.82
CA ASN A 444 20.22 11.02 27.73
C ASN A 444 21.12 9.85 28.10
N PRO A 445 21.46 9.65 29.41
CA PRO A 445 22.31 8.55 29.85
C PRO A 445 21.82 7.16 29.44
N LYS A 446 20.49 6.97 29.33
CA LYS A 446 19.88 5.71 28.90
C LYS A 446 20.23 5.33 27.44
N ASN A 447 20.67 6.29 26.64
CA ASN A 447 21.06 6.03 25.25
C ASN A 447 22.51 5.54 25.13
N LYS A 448 23.37 5.80 26.12
CA LYS A 448 24.81 5.46 26.07
C LYS A 448 25.09 3.95 25.99
N THR A 449 24.20 3.13 26.56
CA THR A 449 24.38 1.68 26.68
C THR A 449 23.51 0.88 25.72
N LEU A 450 22.88 1.55 24.74
CA LEU A 450 22.04 0.88 23.76
C LEU A 450 22.87 -0.05 22.88
N ARG A 451 22.34 -1.26 22.64
CA ARG A 451 22.95 -2.23 21.73
C ARG A 451 22.50 -1.94 20.30
N ASP A 452 23.44 -2.00 19.37
CA ASP A 452 23.15 -1.88 17.94
C ASP A 452 22.33 -3.06 17.40
N LEU A 453 22.01 -3.05 16.13
CA LEU A 453 21.15 -4.04 15.47
C LEU A 453 21.76 -5.45 15.55
N ASP A 454 20.96 -6.42 15.97
CA ASP A 454 21.33 -7.83 15.88
C ASP A 454 21.21 -8.37 14.44
N ALA A 455 21.77 -9.56 14.18
CA ALA A 455 21.78 -10.16 12.83
C ALA A 455 20.34 -10.39 12.29
N ARG A 456 19.38 -10.72 13.13
CA ARG A 456 17.98 -10.93 12.74
C ARG A 456 17.33 -9.61 12.31
N GLU A 457 17.58 -8.53 13.05
CA GLU A 457 17.09 -7.19 12.73
C GLU A 457 17.69 -6.70 11.41
N GLN A 458 18.98 -6.88 11.21
CA GLN A 458 19.64 -6.58 9.93
C GLN A 458 19.05 -7.43 8.80
N LEU A 459 18.82 -8.73 9.00
CA LEU A 459 18.20 -9.61 8.01
C LEU A 459 16.80 -9.15 7.60
N SER A 460 16.03 -8.54 8.52
CA SER A 460 14.71 -7.99 8.20
C SER A 460 14.78 -6.69 7.39
N LEU A 461 15.88 -5.93 7.47
CA LEU A 461 16.05 -4.64 6.78
C LEU A 461 16.74 -4.75 5.42
N TRP A 462 17.73 -5.64 5.27
CA TRP A 462 18.50 -5.77 4.03
C TRP A 462 17.65 -6.00 2.78
N PRO A 463 16.61 -6.87 2.80
CA PRO A 463 15.77 -7.05 1.62
C PRO A 463 15.07 -5.76 1.18
N LEU A 464 14.64 -4.91 2.14
CA LEU A 464 14.00 -3.63 1.86
C LEU A 464 14.97 -2.60 1.29
N VAL A 465 16.21 -2.56 1.82
CA VAL A 465 17.28 -1.69 1.31
C VAL A 465 17.66 -2.09 -0.11
N VAL A 466 17.87 -3.38 -0.35
CA VAL A 466 18.18 -3.90 -1.71
C VAL A 466 17.03 -3.60 -2.66
N ALA A 467 15.78 -3.84 -2.26
CA ALA A 467 14.61 -3.52 -3.07
C ALA A 467 14.57 -2.01 -3.40
N SER A 468 14.83 -1.13 -2.43
CA SER A 468 14.85 0.33 -2.65
C SER A 468 15.89 0.75 -3.69
N ILE A 469 17.09 0.14 -3.67
CA ILE A 469 18.14 0.43 -4.67
C ILE A 469 17.73 -0.12 -6.04
N VAL A 470 17.34 -1.38 -6.11
CA VAL A 470 17.01 -2.03 -7.40
C VAL A 470 15.84 -1.32 -8.05
N MET A 471 14.80 -0.94 -7.28
CA MET A 471 13.69 -0.15 -7.78
C MET A 471 14.11 1.26 -8.22
N GLY A 472 15.11 1.87 -7.59
CA GLY A 472 15.63 3.19 -7.98
C GLY A 472 16.51 3.17 -9.23
N VAL A 473 17.29 2.10 -9.41
CA VAL A 473 18.26 1.98 -10.52
C VAL A 473 17.68 1.28 -11.75
N ALA A 474 16.79 0.29 -11.55
CA ALA A 474 16.20 -0.52 -12.61
C ALA A 474 14.65 -0.50 -12.58
N PRO A 475 13.98 0.67 -12.62
CA PRO A 475 12.52 0.78 -12.48
C PRO A 475 11.77 0.04 -13.58
N MET A 476 12.38 -0.16 -14.75
CA MET A 476 11.79 -0.84 -15.89
C MET A 476 11.43 -2.30 -15.61
N LEU A 477 12.04 -2.93 -14.59
CA LEU A 477 11.67 -4.30 -14.19
C LEU A 477 10.21 -4.40 -13.75
N TRP A 478 9.66 -3.33 -13.20
CA TRP A 478 8.27 -3.20 -12.77
C TRP A 478 7.42 -2.50 -13.83
N LEU A 479 7.89 -1.36 -14.36
CA LEU A 479 7.13 -0.51 -15.28
C LEU A 479 6.76 -1.25 -16.57
N HIS A 480 7.60 -2.11 -17.12
CA HIS A 480 7.26 -2.92 -18.31
C HIS A 480 6.01 -3.79 -18.16
N SER A 481 5.65 -4.19 -16.95
CA SER A 481 4.42 -4.94 -16.70
C SER A 481 3.26 -4.04 -16.26
N ILE A 482 3.55 -2.91 -15.61
CA ILE A 482 2.55 -1.94 -15.12
C ILE A 482 1.95 -1.16 -16.29
N ASP A 483 2.79 -0.62 -17.18
CA ASP A 483 2.44 0.27 -18.26
C ASP A 483 1.29 -0.24 -19.18
N PRO A 484 1.29 -1.48 -19.69
CA PRO A 484 0.18 -1.98 -20.51
C PRO A 484 -1.16 -2.01 -19.77
N SER A 485 -1.14 -2.32 -18.47
CA SER A 485 -2.35 -2.34 -17.63
C SER A 485 -2.87 -0.93 -17.35
N VAL A 486 -1.97 0.04 -17.17
CA VAL A 486 -2.30 1.45 -17.00
C VAL A 486 -2.88 2.03 -18.30
N VAL A 487 -2.26 1.75 -19.45
CA VAL A 487 -2.79 2.17 -20.75
C VAL A 487 -4.21 1.63 -20.97
N SER A 488 -4.45 0.36 -20.65
CA SER A 488 -5.78 -0.24 -20.71
C SER A 488 -6.79 0.45 -19.78
N ALA A 489 -6.41 0.73 -18.55
CA ALA A 489 -7.27 1.43 -17.60
C ALA A 489 -7.61 2.86 -18.05
N LEU A 490 -6.69 3.52 -18.77
CA LEU A 490 -6.87 4.87 -19.30
C LEU A 490 -7.55 4.92 -20.67
N HIS A 491 -7.72 3.80 -21.37
CA HIS A 491 -8.27 3.77 -22.71
C HIS A 491 -9.65 4.48 -22.83
N GLN A 492 -10.47 4.37 -21.80
CA GLN A 492 -11.78 5.05 -21.74
C GLN A 492 -11.68 6.58 -21.55
N PHE A 493 -10.47 7.11 -21.29
CA PHE A 493 -10.16 8.54 -21.20
C PHE A 493 -9.46 9.08 -22.45
N SER A 494 -9.38 8.30 -23.52
CA SER A 494 -8.51 8.49 -24.71
C SER A 494 -8.69 9.80 -25.50
N GLY A 495 -9.73 10.58 -25.25
CA GLY A 495 -9.82 11.96 -25.79
C GLY A 495 -8.75 12.93 -25.25
N VAL A 496 -8.08 12.56 -24.14
CA VAL A 496 -7.01 13.37 -23.49
C VAL A 496 -5.62 12.77 -23.75
N THR A 497 -5.56 11.45 -24.00
CA THR A 497 -4.30 10.69 -24.10
C THR A 497 -3.56 10.86 -25.43
N GLN A 498 -4.20 11.19 -26.53
CA GLN A 498 -3.51 11.33 -27.82
C GLN A 498 -2.54 12.52 -27.86
N ALA A 499 -2.87 13.63 -27.21
CA ALA A 499 -1.95 14.75 -27.08
C ALA A 499 -0.80 14.46 -26.09
N ALA A 500 -1.05 13.64 -25.06
CA ALA A 500 -0.07 13.25 -24.06
C ALA A 500 0.87 12.12 -24.52
N SER A 501 0.39 11.19 -25.35
CA SER A 501 1.19 10.09 -25.90
C SER A 501 2.36 10.58 -26.75
N ASN A 502 2.15 11.60 -27.58
CA ASN A 502 3.23 12.20 -28.40
C ASN A 502 4.28 12.91 -27.55
N ALA A 503 3.89 13.51 -26.42
CA ALA A 503 4.83 14.13 -25.48
C ALA A 503 5.57 13.11 -24.60
N SER A 504 4.90 12.01 -24.25
CA SER A 504 5.46 10.91 -23.45
C SER A 504 6.58 10.18 -24.17
N THR A 505 6.43 9.88 -25.46
CA THR A 505 7.45 9.23 -26.26
C THR A 505 8.75 10.05 -26.26
N HIS A 506 8.64 11.36 -26.41
CA HIS A 506 9.80 12.27 -26.38
C HIS A 506 10.44 12.40 -24.98
N MET A 507 9.65 12.34 -23.89
CA MET A 507 10.20 12.38 -22.54
C MET A 507 10.84 11.06 -22.13
N THR A 508 10.25 9.93 -22.51
CA THR A 508 10.83 8.60 -22.27
C THR A 508 12.13 8.41 -23.04
N GLU A 509 12.19 8.88 -24.29
CA GLU A 509 13.43 8.90 -25.08
C GLU A 509 14.50 9.83 -24.47
N ALA A 510 14.10 11.00 -23.97
CA ALA A 510 15.01 11.93 -23.31
C ALA A 510 15.53 11.33 -21.98
N PHE A 511 14.67 10.68 -21.20
CA PHE A 511 15.05 10.01 -19.96
C PHE A 511 15.97 8.81 -20.21
N LEU A 512 15.68 8.00 -21.24
CA LEU A 512 16.55 6.88 -21.66
C LEU A 512 17.90 7.36 -22.17
N LYS A 513 17.95 8.51 -22.88
CA LYS A 513 19.22 9.14 -23.29
C LYS A 513 20.04 9.67 -22.12
N VAL A 514 19.41 10.10 -21.04
CA VAL A 514 20.10 10.57 -19.82
C VAL A 514 20.66 9.42 -18.99
N ILE A 515 20.03 8.22 -19.07
CA ILE A 515 20.46 7.02 -18.32
C ILE A 515 21.45 6.15 -19.15
N GLY A 516 21.81 6.54 -20.38
CA GLY A 516 22.88 5.90 -21.15
C GLY A 516 22.43 4.71 -22.00
N ARG A 517 21.28 4.80 -22.60
CA ARG A 517 20.87 3.96 -23.74
C ARG A 517 20.38 4.80 -24.91
#